data_d5356252682f86136e63b44d31ee3e83
#
_entry.id   d5356252682f86136e63b44d31ee3e83
#
_cell.length_a   1.000
_cell.length_b   1.000
_cell.length_c   1.000
_cell.angle_alpha   90.00
_cell.angle_beta   90.00
_cell.angle_gamma   90.00
#
_symmetry.space_group_name_H-M   'P 1'
#
loop_
_entity.id
_entity.type
_entity.pdbx_description
1 polymer ?
#
loop_
_entity_poly.entity_id
_entity_poly.type
_entity_poly.pdbx_seq_one_letter_code
_entity_poly.pdbx_strand_id
1 'polypeptide(L)'
;MLTTLLMLLAMAVSGCSPQLDSNISTQVAAFFPSIAQQTPTPFQPVPPTPTVTVTPTITPEPVRELRVWLDPSVPPAMRNQIRLPVEHTRLLSSAEGANIHIGATRGDPKTGSTWVYALVAPFPTLIESVDFEEVQRAWRGESGTVFTGPLLMSEATRAAFETRWGPPGIGRVEILPEELLLDTAWSNRPSWALVPFESLEPRWKVLRVSGMSPLDKDLRLEDYPLTIMFGISGPHEALNLLQARLGGEPGPLPPTNRDTTKLTTLVMTGVTALARATAYKMDTLGTTYPARDIVDWLRNADLTHISNEVSFNPHCPLANFFSTTMQFCSRPEYIELLDYIGTDIVELSGNHNNDYGREPFSYSLELYRQRGWTLFGGGANLQEARTPAKIEHNGNKLAFIACNPVGPEGVFATEDQPGVASCEDYDWILETTLQLRNEGYLPIVTFQYFEIYYEHPSEHQQRNFRAAVDAGAVIVSGSQAHYPQDMEFYNGSFIHYGLGNLFFDQMDIPVPGTRNEFIDQHVFYDGRHINTTLLTAILEDYARPRPMTDEERSAFLEKIFKFAGW
;
A
#
# COMPACT_ATOMS: atom_id res chain seq x y z
N MET A 1 56.93 -12.07 14.86
CA MET A 1 57.56 -11.23 13.89
C MET A 1 56.55 -10.17 13.50
N LEU A 2 56.57 -9.04 14.17
CA LEU A 2 57.22 -7.78 13.74
C LEU A 2 56.50 -7.23 12.50
N THR A 3 55.96 -6.03 12.39
CA THR A 3 56.10 -4.74 13.08
C THR A 3 55.00 -3.82 12.52
N THR A 4 54.22 -3.19 13.34
CA THR A 4 54.11 -1.73 13.63
C THR A 4 54.45 -0.77 12.48
N LEU A 5 53.49 0.14 12.09
CA LEU A 5 53.78 1.58 12.11
C LEU A 5 52.49 2.42 12.13
N LEU A 6 52.34 3.12 13.27
CA LEU A 6 51.53 4.33 13.45
C LEU A 6 52.21 5.51 12.74
N MET A 7 51.46 6.42 12.14
CA MET A 7 51.82 7.85 12.14
C MET A 7 50.56 8.72 12.21
N LEU A 8 50.43 9.33 13.40
CA LEU A 8 49.72 10.58 13.65
C LEU A 8 50.47 11.74 12.98
N LEU A 9 49.80 12.72 12.42
CA LEU A 9 50.24 14.11 12.50
C LEU A 9 49.03 15.03 12.56
N ALA A 10 48.94 15.74 13.69
CA ALA A 10 48.05 16.86 13.95
C ALA A 10 48.79 18.18 13.68
N MET A 11 48.05 19.28 13.75
CA MET A 11 48.40 20.72 13.72
C MET A 11 48.31 21.38 12.33
N ALA A 12 47.79 22.59 12.15
CA ALA A 12 47.59 23.68 13.10
C ALA A 12 46.54 24.66 12.58
N VAL A 13 45.91 25.30 13.52
CA VAL A 13 45.07 26.48 13.44
C VAL A 13 45.90 27.69 12.98
N SER A 14 45.37 28.52 12.08
CA SER A 14 45.63 29.95 12.04
C SER A 14 44.55 30.65 11.26
N GLY A 15 43.79 31.41 11.82
CA GLY A 15 43.13 32.57 11.83
C GLY A 15 43.87 33.76 11.24
N CYS A 16 43.14 34.49 10.43
CA CYS A 16 43.39 35.91 10.20
C CYS A 16 42.16 36.54 9.54
N SER A 17 41.50 37.38 10.29
CA SER A 17 40.73 38.49 9.73
C SER A 17 41.69 39.63 9.35
N PRO A 18 41.39 40.42 8.38
CA PRO A 18 41.70 41.84 8.43
C PRO A 18 40.45 42.67 8.19
N GLN A 19 40.10 43.52 9.15
CA GLN A 19 40.41 44.95 9.19
C GLN A 19 39.84 45.79 8.04
N LEU A 20 38.87 46.59 8.48
CA LEU A 20 38.44 47.83 7.83
C LEU A 20 39.65 48.74 7.54
N ASP A 21 39.62 49.36 6.37
CA ASP A 21 40.30 50.64 6.15
C ASP A 21 39.34 51.67 5.58
N SER A 22 39.17 52.67 6.39
CA SER A 22 38.59 54.00 6.10
C SER A 22 39.60 54.88 5.40
N ASN A 23 39.20 55.65 4.39
CA ASN A 23 39.70 56.98 4.05
C ASN A 23 38.76 57.58 2.98
N ILE A 24 37.85 58.48 3.35
CA ILE A 24 37.96 59.93 3.57
C ILE A 24 38.83 60.62 2.52
N SER A 25 38.16 61.41 1.68
CA SER A 25 38.32 62.88 1.58
C SER A 25 37.47 63.41 0.44
N THR A 26 36.42 64.09 0.78
CA THR A 26 36.24 65.55 0.64
C THR A 26 36.85 66.20 -0.62
N GLN A 27 35.98 66.59 -1.52
CA GLN A 27 36.14 67.95 -2.14
C GLN A 27 34.76 68.50 -2.50
N VAL A 28 34.39 69.51 -1.72
CA VAL A 28 33.34 70.50 -2.03
C VAL A 28 33.98 71.55 -2.91
N ALA A 29 33.40 71.76 -4.04
CA ALA A 29 33.65 73.00 -4.79
C ALA A 29 32.29 73.60 -5.21
N ALA A 30 31.95 74.65 -4.51
CA ALA A 30 30.84 75.52 -4.83
C ALA A 30 31.14 76.26 -6.10
N PHE A 31 30.17 76.32 -7.00
CA PHE A 31 30.08 77.32 -8.02
C PHE A 31 28.68 77.94 -7.97
N PHE A 32 28.60 79.18 -7.42
CA PHE A 32 27.48 80.07 -7.64
C PHE A 32 27.83 80.98 -8.81
N PRO A 33 27.02 81.05 -9.88
CA PRO A 33 27.06 82.20 -10.77
C PRO A 33 26.08 83.25 -10.27
N SER A 34 26.57 84.45 -10.30
CA SER A 34 25.95 85.75 -9.93
C SER A 34 24.59 85.94 -10.56
N ILE A 35 23.68 86.50 -9.76
CA ILE A 35 22.40 87.07 -10.20
C ILE A 35 22.63 88.30 -11.04
N ALA A 36 22.35 88.17 -12.32
CA ALA A 36 22.17 89.35 -13.17
C ALA A 36 20.70 89.79 -13.08
N GLN A 37 20.49 91.01 -12.66
CA GLN A 37 19.18 91.66 -12.67
C GLN A 37 18.62 91.71 -14.10
N GLN A 38 17.52 90.96 -14.30
CA GLN A 38 16.71 91.04 -15.50
C GLN A 38 15.56 92.04 -15.24
N THR A 39 15.47 93.03 -16.07
CA THR A 39 14.35 93.96 -16.19
C THR A 39 13.05 93.25 -16.54
N PRO A 40 11.89 93.66 -16.02
CA PRO A 40 10.62 93.03 -16.32
C PRO A 40 10.19 93.26 -17.76
N THR A 41 10.04 92.23 -18.52
CA THR A 41 9.44 92.26 -19.86
C THR A 41 7.92 92.18 -19.73
N PRO A 42 7.16 92.91 -20.53
CA PRO A 42 5.70 92.92 -20.37
C PRO A 42 5.05 91.67 -20.93
N PHE A 43 4.15 91.23 -20.12
CA PHE A 43 3.04 90.33 -20.39
C PHE A 43 3.19 89.27 -21.54
N GLN A 44 3.60 88.08 -21.25
CA GLN A 44 3.32 86.90 -22.10
C GLN A 44 2.06 86.19 -21.61
N PRO A 45 1.13 85.86 -22.53
CA PRO A 45 -0.05 85.05 -22.11
C PRO A 45 0.38 83.71 -21.63
N VAL A 46 -0.11 83.29 -20.44
CA VAL A 46 0.08 82.01 -19.88
C VAL A 46 -0.55 80.96 -20.82
N PRO A 47 0.21 79.95 -21.28
CA PRO A 47 -0.39 78.89 -22.07
C PRO A 47 -1.48 78.21 -21.24
N PRO A 48 -2.60 77.73 -21.86
CA PRO A 48 -3.69 77.08 -21.13
C PRO A 48 -3.14 75.87 -20.43
N THR A 49 -3.45 75.73 -19.14
CA THR A 49 -3.18 74.57 -18.35
C THR A 49 -3.76 73.33 -19.07
N PRO A 50 -2.99 72.25 -19.35
CA PRO A 50 -3.55 71.10 -19.98
C PRO A 50 -4.66 70.51 -19.08
N THR A 51 -5.88 70.53 -19.61
CA THR A 51 -7.02 69.85 -18.99
C THR A 51 -6.68 68.38 -18.93
N VAL A 52 -6.43 67.89 -17.74
CA VAL A 52 -6.27 66.42 -17.52
C VAL A 52 -7.62 65.78 -17.90
N THR A 53 -7.68 65.25 -19.11
CA THR A 53 -8.80 64.38 -19.49
C THR A 53 -8.74 63.14 -18.59
N VAL A 54 -9.57 63.13 -17.59
CA VAL A 54 -9.75 61.93 -16.76
C VAL A 54 -10.36 60.87 -17.67
N THR A 55 -9.52 59.96 -18.15
CA THR A 55 -10.02 58.74 -18.81
C THR A 55 -10.91 58.05 -17.78
N PRO A 56 -12.18 57.77 -18.09
CA PRO A 56 -13.03 57.08 -17.14
C PRO A 56 -12.38 55.73 -16.83
N THR A 57 -11.95 55.57 -15.58
CA THR A 57 -11.57 54.27 -15.07
C THR A 57 -12.83 53.39 -15.11
N ILE A 58 -12.87 52.46 -16.06
CA ILE A 58 -13.95 51.46 -16.11
C ILE A 58 -13.81 50.69 -14.82
N THR A 59 -14.65 50.99 -13.83
CA THR A 59 -14.79 50.13 -12.65
C THR A 59 -15.33 48.81 -13.14
N PRO A 60 -14.62 47.70 -12.99
CA PRO A 60 -15.13 46.41 -13.44
C PRO A 60 -16.47 46.14 -12.76
N GLU A 61 -17.43 45.68 -13.53
CA GLU A 61 -18.74 45.29 -13.00
C GLU A 61 -18.55 44.16 -11.95
N PRO A 62 -19.14 44.24 -10.76
CA PRO A 62 -18.90 43.23 -9.73
C PRO A 62 -19.33 41.85 -10.23
N VAL A 63 -18.46 40.88 -10.05
CA VAL A 63 -18.74 39.47 -10.39
C VAL A 63 -19.95 38.98 -9.60
N ARG A 64 -21.08 38.74 -10.28
CA ARG A 64 -22.33 38.27 -9.67
C ARG A 64 -22.55 36.76 -9.82
N GLU A 65 -21.92 36.14 -10.82
CA GLU A 65 -22.03 34.75 -11.18
C GLU A 65 -20.65 34.07 -11.24
N LEU A 66 -20.55 32.86 -10.64
CA LEU A 66 -19.38 32.01 -10.79
C LEU A 66 -19.56 31.13 -12.02
N ARG A 67 -18.75 31.34 -13.02
CA ARG A 67 -18.69 30.52 -14.23
C ARG A 67 -17.46 29.64 -14.14
N VAL A 68 -17.69 28.38 -13.75
CA VAL A 68 -16.64 27.43 -13.41
C VAL A 68 -16.38 26.49 -14.58
N TRP A 69 -15.14 26.38 -14.96
CA TRP A 69 -14.68 25.37 -15.90
C TRP A 69 -13.75 24.39 -15.17
N LEU A 70 -14.05 23.08 -15.35
CA LEU A 70 -13.20 22.00 -14.87
C LEU A 70 -12.33 21.54 -16.03
N ASP A 71 -11.01 21.72 -15.86
CA ASP A 71 -10.01 21.29 -16.84
C ASP A 71 -10.11 19.77 -17.08
N PRO A 72 -9.83 19.27 -18.28
CA PRO A 72 -9.76 17.82 -18.56
C PRO A 72 -8.84 17.05 -17.63
N SER A 73 -7.82 17.69 -17.04
CA SER A 73 -6.92 17.08 -16.04
C SER A 73 -7.58 16.69 -14.73
N VAL A 74 -8.76 17.24 -14.40
CA VAL A 74 -9.45 16.95 -13.13
C VAL A 74 -9.99 15.53 -13.14
N PRO A 75 -9.52 14.61 -12.24
CA PRO A 75 -9.98 13.24 -12.18
C PRO A 75 -11.49 13.14 -11.87
N PRO A 76 -12.19 12.12 -12.37
CA PRO A 76 -13.61 11.91 -12.07
C PRO A 76 -13.92 11.86 -10.57
N ALA A 77 -13.08 11.18 -9.79
CA ALA A 77 -13.24 11.09 -8.33
C ALA A 77 -13.10 12.46 -7.65
N MET A 78 -12.19 13.33 -8.11
CA MET A 78 -12.08 14.69 -7.60
C MET A 78 -13.31 15.51 -7.98
N ARG A 79 -13.81 15.42 -9.21
CA ARG A 79 -15.00 16.18 -9.67
C ARG A 79 -16.20 15.96 -8.75
N ASN A 80 -16.40 14.73 -8.29
CA ASN A 80 -17.48 14.36 -7.38
C ASN A 80 -17.34 14.93 -5.96
N GLN A 81 -16.15 15.37 -5.60
CA GLN A 81 -15.81 15.91 -4.27
C GLN A 81 -15.66 17.43 -4.25
N ILE A 82 -15.60 18.08 -5.42
CA ILE A 82 -15.50 19.56 -5.50
C ILE A 82 -16.76 20.17 -4.93
N ARG A 83 -16.59 21.09 -3.96
CA ARG A 83 -17.66 21.83 -3.34
C ARG A 83 -17.84 23.19 -4.02
N LEU A 84 -18.94 23.38 -4.68
CA LEU A 84 -19.29 24.66 -5.30
C LEU A 84 -20.58 25.18 -4.70
N PRO A 85 -20.72 26.52 -4.54
CA PRO A 85 -22.00 27.10 -4.15
C PRO A 85 -23.09 26.78 -5.18
N VAL A 86 -24.26 26.34 -4.74
CA VAL A 86 -25.36 25.95 -5.64
C VAL A 86 -25.94 27.18 -6.35
N GLU A 87 -26.11 28.29 -5.59
CA GLU A 87 -26.70 29.51 -6.11
C GLU A 87 -25.69 30.32 -6.92
N HIS A 88 -26.12 30.81 -8.07
CA HIS A 88 -25.31 31.64 -8.97
C HIS A 88 -23.97 31.03 -9.40
N THR A 89 -23.91 29.70 -9.51
CA THR A 89 -22.78 28.97 -10.07
C THR A 89 -23.21 28.22 -11.31
N ARG A 90 -22.46 28.40 -12.39
CA ARG A 90 -22.67 27.74 -13.67
C ARG A 90 -21.43 26.99 -14.10
N LEU A 91 -21.56 25.68 -14.33
CA LEU A 91 -20.51 24.87 -14.94
C LEU A 91 -20.51 25.10 -16.45
N LEU A 92 -19.31 25.33 -17.01
CA LEU A 92 -19.10 25.50 -18.44
C LEU A 92 -18.41 24.27 -19.03
N SER A 93 -18.73 23.97 -20.29
CA SER A 93 -18.12 22.87 -21.04
C SER A 93 -16.74 23.24 -21.62
N SER A 94 -16.39 24.51 -21.65
CA SER A 94 -15.09 25.02 -22.14
C SER A 94 -14.55 26.13 -21.25
N ALA A 95 -13.26 26.41 -21.36
CA ALA A 95 -12.60 27.50 -20.67
C ALA A 95 -13.10 28.89 -21.08
N GLU A 96 -13.70 29.02 -22.27
CA GLU A 96 -14.16 30.28 -22.80
C GLU A 96 -15.30 30.86 -21.96
N GLY A 97 -15.09 32.09 -21.47
CA GLY A 97 -16.03 32.80 -20.61
C GLY A 97 -16.06 32.31 -19.14
N ALA A 98 -15.26 31.35 -18.76
CA ALA A 98 -15.09 30.99 -17.36
C ALA A 98 -14.36 32.07 -16.58
N ASN A 99 -14.77 32.31 -15.34
CA ASN A 99 -14.08 33.15 -14.38
C ASN A 99 -13.48 32.39 -13.19
N ILE A 100 -13.75 31.09 -13.12
CA ILE A 100 -13.09 30.14 -12.23
C ILE A 100 -12.62 28.95 -13.07
N HIS A 101 -11.36 28.61 -12.96
CA HIS A 101 -10.75 27.44 -13.59
C HIS A 101 -10.22 26.52 -12.49
N ILE A 102 -10.57 25.25 -12.56
CA ILE A 102 -10.10 24.20 -11.64
C ILE A 102 -9.35 23.17 -12.48
N GLY A 103 -8.08 22.91 -12.16
CA GLY A 103 -7.27 21.97 -12.91
C GLY A 103 -5.90 21.75 -12.30
N ALA A 104 -5.10 20.91 -12.98
CA ALA A 104 -3.72 20.68 -12.61
C ALA A 104 -2.91 21.98 -12.69
N THR A 105 -2.01 22.19 -11.73
CA THR A 105 -1.20 23.40 -11.61
C THR A 105 0.21 23.09 -11.13
N ARG A 106 1.12 24.03 -11.38
CA ARG A 106 2.49 24.03 -10.80
C ARG A 106 2.56 24.86 -9.50
N GLY A 107 1.42 25.28 -8.96
CA GLY A 107 1.34 26.17 -7.81
C GLY A 107 1.70 25.52 -6.46
N ASP A 108 1.61 26.34 -5.40
CA ASP A 108 1.99 25.93 -4.03
C ASP A 108 1.02 24.86 -3.48
N PRO A 109 1.54 23.72 -2.97
CA PRO A 109 0.75 22.68 -2.31
C PRO A 109 -0.09 23.15 -1.12
N LYS A 110 0.27 24.27 -0.49
CA LYS A 110 -0.45 24.80 0.68
C LYS A 110 -1.85 25.34 0.38
N THR A 111 -2.15 25.64 -0.88
CA THR A 111 -3.43 26.27 -1.29
C THR A 111 -4.23 25.39 -2.25
N GLY A 112 -3.75 24.19 -2.58
CA GLY A 112 -4.34 23.28 -3.55
C GLY A 112 -4.65 21.91 -2.99
N SER A 113 -5.04 21.01 -3.89
CA SER A 113 -5.24 19.60 -3.66
C SER A 113 -4.04 18.82 -4.17
N THR A 114 -3.49 17.91 -3.36
CA THR A 114 -2.41 17.00 -3.78
C THR A 114 -3.00 15.65 -4.17
N TRP A 115 -3.00 15.33 -5.45
CA TRP A 115 -3.52 14.08 -5.98
C TRP A 115 -2.39 13.09 -6.23
N VAL A 116 -2.53 11.90 -5.65
CA VAL A 116 -1.52 10.83 -5.70
C VAL A 116 -1.86 9.87 -6.81
N TYR A 117 -0.85 9.54 -7.62
CA TYR A 117 -0.95 8.53 -8.66
C TYR A 117 0.00 7.36 -8.35
N ALA A 118 -0.30 6.20 -8.91
CA ALA A 118 0.53 5.01 -8.82
C ALA A 118 1.04 4.62 -10.21
N LEU A 119 2.31 4.19 -10.28
CA LEU A 119 2.80 3.40 -11.39
C LEU A 119 2.43 1.96 -11.10
N VAL A 120 1.70 1.35 -12.02
CA VAL A 120 1.19 0.00 -11.85
C VAL A 120 1.50 -0.87 -13.06
N ALA A 121 1.55 -2.17 -12.83
CA ALA A 121 1.64 -3.20 -13.86
C ALA A 121 0.62 -4.31 -13.53
N PRO A 122 0.28 -5.22 -14.46
CA PRO A 122 -0.46 -6.42 -14.12
C PRO A 122 0.23 -7.22 -13.01
N PHE A 123 -0.54 -7.80 -12.11
CA PHE A 123 -0.05 -8.48 -10.90
C PHE A 123 1.15 -9.44 -11.12
N PRO A 124 1.20 -10.29 -12.19
CA PRO A 124 2.32 -11.21 -12.36
C PRO A 124 3.61 -10.57 -12.91
N THR A 125 3.76 -9.27 -12.79
CA THR A 125 4.99 -8.57 -13.16
C THR A 125 6.08 -8.82 -12.11
N LEU A 126 7.31 -9.18 -12.54
CA LEU A 126 8.41 -9.50 -11.64
C LEU A 126 9.11 -8.26 -11.06
N ILE A 127 9.11 -7.15 -11.80
CA ILE A 127 9.75 -5.90 -11.39
C ILE A 127 9.02 -5.32 -10.17
N GLU A 128 9.78 -4.91 -9.16
CA GLU A 128 9.25 -4.33 -7.92
C GLU A 128 9.41 -2.80 -7.86
N SER A 129 10.46 -2.29 -8.49
CA SER A 129 10.84 -0.89 -8.39
C SER A 129 11.40 -0.37 -9.69
N VAL A 130 11.17 0.90 -9.96
CA VAL A 130 11.73 1.65 -11.11
C VAL A 130 12.23 3.00 -10.65
N ASP A 131 13.30 3.49 -11.24
CA ASP A 131 13.74 4.85 -11.02
C ASP A 131 12.79 5.84 -11.69
N PHE A 132 12.54 6.96 -11.02
CA PHE A 132 11.67 8.00 -11.57
C PHE A 132 12.16 8.54 -12.91
N GLU A 133 13.46 8.58 -13.13
CA GLU A 133 14.05 9.00 -14.40
C GLU A 133 13.63 8.06 -15.55
N GLU A 134 13.52 6.74 -15.31
CA GLU A 134 13.02 5.79 -16.32
C GLU A 134 11.56 6.07 -16.69
N VAL A 135 10.72 6.42 -15.72
CA VAL A 135 9.32 6.82 -15.98
C VAL A 135 9.28 8.08 -16.86
N GLN A 136 10.13 9.06 -16.55
CA GLN A 136 10.22 10.29 -17.35
C GLN A 136 10.77 10.04 -18.75
N ARG A 137 11.74 9.14 -18.92
CA ARG A 137 12.26 8.73 -20.24
C ARG A 137 11.16 8.07 -21.07
N ALA A 138 10.39 7.15 -20.46
CA ALA A 138 9.24 6.53 -21.12
C ALA A 138 8.23 7.59 -21.60
N TRP A 139 7.91 8.57 -20.75
CA TRP A 139 7.02 9.69 -21.09
C TRP A 139 7.55 10.50 -22.28
N ARG A 140 8.84 10.88 -22.26
CA ARG A 140 9.44 11.71 -23.32
C ARG A 140 9.74 10.94 -24.62
N GLY A 141 9.70 9.62 -24.60
CA GLY A 141 10.03 8.78 -25.75
C GLY A 141 11.51 8.51 -25.93
N GLU A 142 12.28 8.69 -24.88
CA GLU A 142 13.69 8.33 -24.82
C GLU A 142 13.85 6.81 -24.61
N SER A 143 14.99 6.26 -25.03
CA SER A 143 15.28 4.84 -24.82
C SER A 143 15.46 4.55 -23.32
N GLY A 144 14.75 3.57 -22.80
CA GLY A 144 14.83 3.06 -21.44
C GLY A 144 15.00 1.54 -21.46
N THR A 145 15.26 0.95 -20.30
CA THR A 145 15.47 -0.49 -20.14
C THR A 145 14.22 -1.23 -19.65
N VAL A 146 13.30 -0.54 -19.00
CA VAL A 146 12.13 -1.13 -18.32
C VAL A 146 10.90 -1.13 -19.21
N PHE A 147 10.55 0.02 -19.79
CA PHE A 147 9.28 0.21 -20.49
C PHE A 147 9.43 -0.15 -21.98
N THR A 148 8.90 -1.30 -22.37
CA THR A 148 8.94 -1.79 -23.76
C THR A 148 7.74 -1.33 -24.61
N GLY A 149 6.70 -0.78 -24.00
CA GLY A 149 5.48 -0.26 -24.62
C GLY A 149 5.09 1.12 -24.12
N PRO A 150 3.95 1.66 -24.59
CA PRO A 150 3.42 2.92 -24.10
C PRO A 150 2.96 2.81 -22.64
N LEU A 151 2.95 3.94 -21.94
CA LEU A 151 2.29 4.06 -20.63
C LEU A 151 0.78 4.18 -20.86
N LEU A 152 0.00 3.27 -20.29
CA LEU A 152 -1.46 3.31 -20.35
C LEU A 152 -1.99 4.30 -19.30
N MET A 153 -2.97 5.11 -19.65
CA MET A 153 -3.61 6.02 -18.71
C MET A 153 -4.92 6.59 -19.25
N SER A 154 -5.70 7.19 -18.34
CA SER A 154 -6.88 7.95 -18.75
C SER A 154 -6.50 9.32 -19.33
N GLU A 155 -7.43 9.92 -20.08
CA GLU A 155 -7.22 11.30 -20.60
C GLU A 155 -6.99 12.30 -19.46
N ALA A 156 -7.69 12.17 -18.33
CA ALA A 156 -7.49 13.03 -17.18
C ALA A 156 -6.07 12.89 -16.60
N THR A 157 -5.58 11.67 -16.47
CA THR A 157 -4.20 11.39 -16.01
C THR A 157 -3.18 11.98 -16.97
N ARG A 158 -3.35 11.77 -18.29
CA ARG A 158 -2.46 12.36 -19.31
C ARG A 158 -2.40 13.87 -19.20
N ALA A 159 -3.55 14.54 -19.17
CA ALA A 159 -3.62 15.99 -19.09
C ALA A 159 -2.99 16.53 -17.80
N ALA A 160 -3.17 15.83 -16.67
CA ALA A 160 -2.58 16.19 -15.40
C ALA A 160 -1.04 16.13 -15.44
N PHE A 161 -0.48 15.03 -15.95
CA PHE A 161 0.97 14.86 -16.06
C PHE A 161 1.59 15.77 -17.13
N GLU A 162 0.88 16.05 -18.23
CA GLU A 162 1.33 17.01 -19.24
C GLU A 162 1.52 18.42 -18.65
N THR A 163 0.66 18.83 -17.74
CA THR A 163 0.83 20.11 -17.03
C THR A 163 2.15 20.16 -16.26
N ARG A 164 2.60 19.04 -15.69
CA ARG A 164 3.82 18.97 -14.89
C ARG A 164 5.08 18.67 -15.73
N TRP A 165 4.97 17.70 -16.68
CA TRP A 165 6.12 17.16 -17.41
C TRP A 165 6.24 17.70 -18.86
N GLY A 166 5.23 18.43 -19.35
CA GLY A 166 5.09 18.79 -20.76
C GLY A 166 4.49 17.66 -21.59
N PRO A 167 4.27 17.86 -22.89
CA PRO A 167 3.61 16.87 -23.73
C PRO A 167 4.44 15.57 -23.81
N PRO A 168 3.75 14.41 -23.86
CA PRO A 168 4.44 13.14 -24.02
C PRO A 168 5.03 12.98 -25.41
N GLY A 169 6.06 12.15 -25.53
CA GLY A 169 6.60 11.73 -26.83
C GLY A 169 5.55 11.02 -27.68
N ILE A 170 5.68 11.13 -29.01
CA ILE A 170 4.74 10.54 -29.95
C ILE A 170 4.68 9.01 -29.75
N GLY A 171 3.46 8.47 -29.54
CA GLY A 171 3.22 7.04 -29.36
C GLY A 171 3.74 6.45 -28.04
N ARG A 172 4.04 7.31 -27.05
CA ARG A 172 4.54 6.86 -25.73
C ARG A 172 3.49 6.79 -24.63
N VAL A 173 2.33 7.32 -24.91
CA VAL A 173 1.15 7.21 -24.06
C VAL A 173 0.00 6.66 -24.88
N GLU A 174 -0.69 5.69 -24.32
CA GLU A 174 -1.96 5.18 -24.86
C GLU A 174 -3.08 5.60 -23.93
N ILE A 175 -4.08 6.27 -24.49
CA ILE A 175 -5.20 6.83 -23.75
C ILE A 175 -6.38 5.87 -23.85
N LEU A 176 -6.87 5.43 -22.71
CA LEU A 176 -7.99 4.51 -22.57
C LEU A 176 -9.00 5.04 -21.55
N PRO A 177 -10.28 4.68 -21.66
CA PRO A 177 -11.22 4.82 -20.56
C PRO A 177 -10.70 4.11 -19.31
N GLU A 178 -10.91 4.71 -18.14
CA GLU A 178 -10.35 4.21 -16.87
C GLU A 178 -10.73 2.76 -16.59
N GLU A 179 -11.98 2.38 -16.89
CA GLU A 179 -12.53 1.04 -16.72
C GLU A 179 -11.91 -0.03 -17.64
N LEU A 180 -11.22 0.37 -18.71
CA LEU A 180 -10.55 -0.55 -19.63
C LEU A 180 -9.03 -0.68 -19.39
N LEU A 181 -8.46 0.17 -18.56
CA LEU A 181 -7.00 0.21 -18.34
C LEU A 181 -6.44 -1.14 -17.87
N LEU A 182 -7.05 -1.72 -16.86
CA LEU A 182 -6.56 -2.96 -16.27
C LEU A 182 -6.69 -4.13 -17.23
N ASP A 183 -7.84 -4.34 -17.85
CA ASP A 183 -8.06 -5.48 -18.74
C ASP A 183 -7.20 -5.36 -20.00
N THR A 184 -6.98 -4.13 -20.50
CA THR A 184 -6.04 -3.88 -21.59
C THR A 184 -4.61 -4.19 -21.17
N ALA A 185 -4.20 -3.75 -19.99
CA ALA A 185 -2.87 -4.05 -19.46
C ALA A 185 -2.65 -5.57 -19.31
N TRP A 186 -3.63 -6.28 -18.74
CA TRP A 186 -3.55 -7.73 -18.57
C TRP A 186 -3.43 -8.49 -19.89
N SER A 187 -4.15 -8.05 -20.91
CA SER A 187 -4.14 -8.69 -22.24
C SER A 187 -2.83 -8.42 -23.01
N ASN A 188 -2.14 -7.32 -22.70
CA ASN A 188 -0.96 -6.86 -23.42
C ASN A 188 0.33 -6.92 -22.59
N ARG A 189 0.43 -7.88 -21.65
CA ARG A 189 1.65 -8.06 -20.82
C ARG A 189 2.91 -8.32 -21.66
N PRO A 190 4.07 -7.72 -21.32
CA PRO A 190 4.28 -6.76 -20.24
C PRO A 190 3.76 -5.35 -20.60
N SER A 191 3.11 -4.69 -19.65
CA SER A 191 2.52 -3.36 -19.82
C SER A 191 2.52 -2.59 -18.50
N TRP A 192 2.41 -1.26 -18.57
CA TRP A 192 2.47 -0.37 -17.42
C TRP A 192 1.43 0.73 -17.55
N ALA A 193 0.88 1.15 -16.43
CA ALA A 193 -0.08 2.23 -16.39
C ALA A 193 0.23 3.25 -15.29
N LEU A 194 -0.21 4.49 -15.49
CA LEU A 194 -0.32 5.52 -14.46
C LEU A 194 -1.79 5.67 -14.11
N VAL A 195 -2.15 5.35 -12.87
CA VAL A 195 -3.53 5.41 -12.38
C VAL A 195 -3.61 6.27 -11.12
N PRO A 196 -4.73 6.98 -10.87
CA PRO A 196 -4.92 7.65 -9.58
C PRO A 196 -5.06 6.61 -8.45
N PHE A 197 -4.67 7.01 -7.23
CA PHE A 197 -4.64 6.12 -6.06
C PHE A 197 -5.98 5.42 -5.79
N GLU A 198 -7.09 6.12 -5.98
CA GLU A 198 -8.44 5.58 -5.77
C GLU A 198 -8.85 4.49 -6.77
N SER A 199 -8.13 4.37 -7.90
CA SER A 199 -8.37 3.34 -8.93
C SER A 199 -7.55 2.06 -8.70
N LEU A 200 -6.83 1.98 -7.57
CA LEU A 200 -6.10 0.77 -7.22
C LEU A 200 -7.07 -0.37 -6.90
N GLU A 201 -6.74 -1.56 -7.39
CA GLU A 201 -7.41 -2.83 -7.11
C GLU A 201 -6.39 -3.99 -7.12
N PRO A 202 -6.68 -5.16 -6.51
CA PRO A 202 -5.68 -6.20 -6.26
C PRO A 202 -5.02 -6.80 -7.50
N ARG A 203 -5.65 -6.71 -8.66
CA ARG A 203 -5.06 -7.18 -9.93
C ARG A 203 -3.93 -6.28 -10.45
N TRP A 204 -3.78 -5.07 -9.90
CA TRP A 204 -2.62 -4.23 -10.11
C TRP A 204 -1.50 -4.56 -9.14
N LYS A 205 -0.30 -4.67 -9.65
CA LYS A 205 0.93 -4.57 -8.87
C LYS A 205 1.36 -3.12 -8.84
N VAL A 206 1.44 -2.54 -7.66
CA VAL A 206 1.96 -1.19 -7.45
C VAL A 206 3.48 -1.24 -7.43
N LEU A 207 4.11 -0.57 -8.37
CA LEU A 207 5.58 -0.48 -8.45
C LEU A 207 6.09 0.66 -7.57
N ARG A 208 7.19 0.42 -6.87
CA ARG A 208 7.90 1.49 -6.17
C ARG A 208 8.59 2.42 -7.18
N VAL A 209 8.51 3.71 -6.98
CA VAL A 209 9.21 4.70 -7.84
C VAL A 209 10.29 5.37 -7.03
N SER A 210 11.54 5.14 -7.41
CA SER A 210 12.73 5.55 -6.64
C SER A 210 12.64 5.16 -5.15
N GLY A 211 12.23 3.91 -4.89
CA GLY A 211 12.10 3.35 -3.55
C GLY A 211 10.81 3.73 -2.78
N MET A 212 9.98 4.63 -3.29
CA MET A 212 8.74 5.09 -2.65
C MET A 212 7.50 4.43 -3.25
N SER A 213 6.49 4.17 -2.41
CA SER A 213 5.20 3.63 -2.84
C SER A 213 4.04 4.44 -2.27
N PRO A 214 2.96 4.66 -3.03
CA PRO A 214 1.76 5.28 -2.48
C PRO A 214 1.05 4.41 -1.42
N LEU A 215 1.49 3.17 -1.23
CA LEU A 215 1.01 2.26 -0.18
C LEU A 215 1.77 2.42 1.14
N ASP A 216 2.94 3.09 1.15
CA ASP A 216 3.74 3.31 2.36
C ASP A 216 3.02 4.31 3.29
N LYS A 217 2.81 3.96 4.55
CA LYS A 217 2.08 4.82 5.51
C LYS A 217 2.82 6.12 5.84
N ASP A 218 4.12 6.07 5.92
CA ASP A 218 5.02 7.17 6.24
C ASP A 218 5.43 7.98 5.01
N LEU A 219 4.84 7.70 3.83
CA LEU A 219 5.11 8.43 2.61
C LEU A 219 4.78 9.92 2.76
N ARG A 220 5.78 10.75 2.58
CA ARG A 220 5.63 12.20 2.47
C ARG A 220 5.23 12.56 1.04
N LEU A 221 4.05 13.14 0.86
CA LEU A 221 3.50 13.42 -0.47
C LEU A 221 4.33 14.43 -1.27
N GLU A 222 5.03 15.34 -0.58
CA GLU A 222 5.95 16.30 -1.21
C GLU A 222 7.18 15.65 -1.84
N ASP A 223 7.60 14.48 -1.35
CA ASP A 223 8.76 13.75 -1.86
C ASP A 223 8.37 12.76 -2.97
N TYR A 224 7.10 12.37 -3.04
CA TYR A 224 6.65 11.36 -3.99
C TYR A 224 6.51 11.93 -5.41
N PRO A 225 7.23 11.39 -6.41
CA PRO A 225 7.32 12.01 -7.72
C PRO A 225 6.04 11.95 -8.56
N LEU A 226 5.11 11.02 -8.23
CA LEU A 226 3.85 10.86 -8.95
C LEU A 226 2.68 11.57 -8.25
N THR A 227 2.92 12.73 -7.68
CA THR A 227 1.89 13.64 -7.18
C THR A 227 1.61 14.75 -8.18
N ILE A 228 0.34 15.12 -8.34
CA ILE A 228 -0.08 16.28 -9.13
C ILE A 228 -0.82 17.26 -8.23
N MET A 229 -0.47 18.51 -8.36
CA MET A 229 -1.15 19.59 -7.68
C MET A 229 -2.35 20.08 -8.50
N PHE A 230 -3.49 20.20 -7.86
CA PHE A 230 -4.69 20.82 -8.42
C PHE A 230 -4.99 22.12 -7.68
N GLY A 231 -5.38 23.11 -8.43
CA GLY A 231 -5.66 24.42 -7.89
C GLY A 231 -6.84 25.11 -8.56
N ILE A 232 -7.18 26.24 -8.00
CA ILE A 232 -8.24 27.10 -8.51
C ILE A 232 -7.59 28.41 -8.95
N SER A 233 -7.92 28.85 -10.14
CA SER A 233 -7.45 30.11 -10.69
C SER A 233 -8.59 30.95 -11.26
N GLY A 234 -8.40 32.24 -11.33
CA GLY A 234 -9.37 33.19 -11.85
C GLY A 234 -9.08 34.60 -11.37
N PRO A 235 -9.86 35.62 -11.83
CA PRO A 235 -9.77 36.98 -11.30
C PRO A 235 -10.01 37.00 -9.78
N HIS A 236 -9.28 37.88 -9.09
CA HIS A 236 -9.33 37.99 -7.63
C HIS A 236 -10.76 38.16 -7.07
N GLU A 237 -11.59 38.93 -7.77
CA GLU A 237 -13.00 39.13 -7.40
C GLU A 237 -13.83 37.84 -7.45
N ALA A 238 -13.60 36.99 -8.46
CA ALA A 238 -14.28 35.70 -8.58
C ALA A 238 -13.83 34.72 -7.48
N LEU A 239 -12.52 34.69 -7.19
CA LEU A 239 -11.97 33.87 -6.10
C LEU A 239 -12.50 34.30 -4.74
N ASN A 240 -12.54 35.61 -4.47
CA ASN A 240 -13.13 36.14 -3.23
C ASN A 240 -14.61 35.82 -3.12
N LEU A 241 -15.37 35.94 -4.22
CA LEU A 241 -16.78 35.57 -4.24
C LEU A 241 -16.99 34.08 -3.98
N LEU A 242 -16.18 33.21 -4.58
CA LEU A 242 -16.21 31.76 -4.31
C LEU A 242 -15.98 31.48 -2.84
N GLN A 243 -14.94 32.05 -2.25
CA GLN A 243 -14.59 31.85 -0.85
C GLN A 243 -15.68 32.39 0.10
N ALA A 244 -16.20 33.59 -0.18
CA ALA A 244 -17.27 34.19 0.62
C ALA A 244 -18.55 33.34 0.61
N ARG A 245 -18.88 32.71 -0.52
CA ARG A 245 -20.08 31.87 -0.64
C ARG A 245 -19.93 30.49 -0.03
N LEU A 246 -18.71 29.98 0.07
CA LEU A 246 -18.42 28.71 0.74
C LEU A 246 -18.47 28.83 2.28
N GLY A 247 -18.40 30.06 2.81
CA GLY A 247 -18.54 30.30 4.25
C GLY A 247 -17.32 29.93 5.10
N GLY A 248 -16.15 29.80 4.50
CA GLY A 248 -14.88 29.51 5.18
C GLY A 248 -14.30 28.11 4.86
N GLU A 249 -13.49 27.57 5.76
CA GLU A 249 -12.86 26.25 5.63
C GLU A 249 -13.87 25.11 5.87
N PRO A 250 -13.71 23.94 5.22
CA PRO A 250 -12.64 23.62 4.26
C PRO A 250 -12.89 24.21 2.87
N GLY A 251 -11.78 24.42 2.12
CA GLY A 251 -11.84 24.94 0.75
C GLY A 251 -12.67 24.09 -0.22
N PRO A 252 -12.82 24.55 -1.48
CA PRO A 252 -13.67 23.85 -2.45
C PRO A 252 -13.09 22.53 -2.97
N LEU A 253 -11.78 22.32 -2.85
CA LEU A 253 -11.12 21.09 -3.29
C LEU A 253 -10.89 20.14 -2.11
N PRO A 254 -11.02 18.82 -2.31
CA PRO A 254 -10.55 17.85 -1.32
C PRO A 254 -9.03 17.97 -1.16
N PRO A 255 -8.46 17.79 0.03
CA PRO A 255 -7.03 17.98 0.24
C PRO A 255 -6.17 16.98 -0.54
N THR A 256 -6.62 15.73 -0.65
CA THR A 256 -5.94 14.62 -1.34
C THR A 256 -6.90 13.48 -1.61
N ASN A 257 -6.53 12.56 -2.52
CA ASN A 257 -7.22 11.27 -2.72
C ASN A 257 -6.65 10.14 -1.84
N ARG A 258 -5.63 10.42 -1.03
CA ARG A 258 -4.97 9.44 -0.18
C ARG A 258 -4.95 9.93 1.27
N ASP A 259 -5.69 9.22 2.10
CA ASP A 259 -5.78 9.44 3.55
C ASP A 259 -5.20 8.23 4.29
N THR A 260 -4.05 8.41 4.94
CA THR A 260 -3.37 7.32 5.65
C THR A 260 -4.17 6.74 6.81
N THR A 261 -5.12 7.52 7.37
CA THR A 261 -6.00 7.06 8.45
C THR A 261 -7.05 6.04 7.99
N LYS A 262 -7.16 5.81 6.68
CA LYS A 262 -8.03 4.81 6.06
C LYS A 262 -7.29 3.58 5.54
N LEU A 263 -5.97 3.55 5.70
CA LEU A 263 -5.12 2.50 5.15
C LEU A 263 -4.86 1.44 6.22
N THR A 264 -5.09 0.18 5.89
CA THR A 264 -4.81 -0.99 6.74
C THR A 264 -3.96 -1.98 5.96
N THR A 265 -2.85 -2.40 6.54
CA THR A 265 -2.00 -3.49 6.03
C THR A 265 -2.22 -4.75 6.85
N LEU A 266 -2.47 -5.86 6.18
CA LEU A 266 -2.60 -7.19 6.76
C LEU A 266 -1.52 -8.09 6.16
N VAL A 267 -0.78 -8.79 7.01
CA VAL A 267 0.13 -9.86 6.58
C VAL A 267 -0.49 -11.21 6.92
N MET A 268 -0.60 -12.09 5.91
CA MET A 268 -1.04 -13.48 6.07
C MET A 268 0.12 -14.44 5.81
N THR A 269 0.22 -15.46 6.65
CA THR A 269 1.37 -16.39 6.65
C THR A 269 0.93 -17.83 6.44
N GLY A 270 1.84 -18.66 5.94
CA GLY A 270 1.69 -20.09 5.86
C GLY A 270 1.81 -20.79 7.23
N VAL A 271 1.97 -22.11 7.18
CA VAL A 271 1.94 -22.98 8.37
C VAL A 271 3.05 -22.65 9.37
N THR A 272 2.64 -22.45 10.60
CA THR A 272 3.53 -22.35 11.77
C THR A 272 3.34 -23.58 12.66
N ALA A 273 4.42 -24.34 12.87
CA ALA A 273 4.46 -25.49 13.78
C ALA A 273 5.80 -25.49 14.53
N LEU A 274 5.82 -24.95 15.73
CA LEU A 274 7.03 -24.80 16.55
C LEU A 274 7.38 -26.13 17.24
N ALA A 275 7.77 -27.11 16.43
CA ALA A 275 8.03 -28.49 16.82
C ALA A 275 9.30 -29.03 16.16
N ARG A 276 9.73 -30.21 16.52
CA ARG A 276 10.85 -30.97 15.93
C ARG A 276 12.13 -30.14 15.73
N ALA A 277 12.66 -30.08 14.48
CA ALA A 277 13.92 -29.36 14.22
C ALA A 277 13.79 -27.84 14.38
N THR A 278 12.63 -27.23 14.05
CA THR A 278 12.38 -25.82 14.32
C THR A 278 12.50 -25.52 15.81
N ALA A 279 11.79 -26.29 16.66
CA ALA A 279 11.84 -26.13 18.10
C ALA A 279 13.26 -26.39 18.68
N TYR A 280 13.99 -27.37 18.15
CA TYR A 280 15.38 -27.62 18.54
C TYR A 280 16.30 -26.42 18.26
N LYS A 281 16.09 -25.77 17.11
CA LYS A 281 16.83 -24.53 16.78
C LYS A 281 16.45 -23.38 17.72
N MET A 282 15.19 -23.26 18.10
CA MET A 282 14.74 -22.29 19.09
C MET A 282 15.39 -22.53 20.46
N ASP A 283 15.48 -23.78 20.90
CA ASP A 283 16.15 -24.14 22.16
C ASP A 283 17.66 -23.83 22.15
N THR A 284 18.31 -23.98 21.01
CA THR A 284 19.77 -23.85 20.90
C THR A 284 20.27 -22.47 20.49
N LEU A 285 19.48 -21.71 19.72
CA LEU A 285 19.86 -20.43 19.14
C LEU A 285 19.01 -19.25 19.65
N GLY A 286 18.00 -19.53 20.46
CA GLY A 286 17.06 -18.57 21.02
C GLY A 286 15.67 -18.65 20.39
N THR A 287 14.65 -18.37 21.21
CA THR A 287 13.23 -18.54 20.85
C THR A 287 12.83 -17.69 19.67
N THR A 288 13.44 -16.50 19.46
CA THR A 288 13.15 -15.58 18.35
C THR A 288 14.00 -15.81 17.09
N TYR A 289 14.91 -16.80 17.11
CA TYR A 289 15.79 -17.13 15.99
C TYR A 289 15.06 -17.32 14.67
N PRO A 290 13.88 -17.98 14.61
CA PRO A 290 13.18 -18.18 13.35
C PRO A 290 12.79 -16.88 12.64
N ALA A 291 12.45 -15.82 13.36
CA ALA A 291 11.99 -14.58 12.76
C ALA A 291 13.12 -13.61 12.38
N ARG A 292 14.38 -13.95 12.64
CA ARG A 292 15.54 -13.06 12.57
C ARG A 292 15.62 -12.22 11.30
N ASP A 293 15.32 -12.79 10.14
CA ASP A 293 15.54 -12.13 8.85
C ASP A 293 14.24 -11.58 8.22
N ILE A 294 13.06 -11.90 8.80
CA ILE A 294 11.74 -11.50 8.27
C ILE A 294 10.86 -10.74 9.26
N VAL A 295 11.37 -10.48 10.47
CA VAL A 295 10.57 -9.85 11.54
C VAL A 295 9.98 -8.50 11.11
N ASP A 296 10.72 -7.70 10.33
CA ASP A 296 10.25 -6.40 9.86
C ASP A 296 9.06 -6.53 8.90
N TRP A 297 8.99 -7.58 8.09
CA TRP A 297 7.85 -7.85 7.21
C TRP A 297 6.55 -8.09 8.00
N LEU A 298 6.68 -8.72 9.16
CA LEU A 298 5.57 -9.07 10.03
C LEU A 298 5.18 -7.87 10.92
N ARG A 299 6.13 -7.30 11.65
CA ARG A 299 5.86 -6.24 12.64
C ARG A 299 5.45 -4.88 12.05
N ASN A 300 5.82 -4.59 10.80
CA ASN A 300 5.47 -3.32 10.16
C ASN A 300 4.05 -3.32 9.56
N ALA A 301 3.37 -4.46 9.54
CA ALA A 301 1.96 -4.51 9.22
C ALA A 301 1.09 -3.96 10.37
N ASP A 302 -0.14 -3.55 10.07
CA ASP A 302 -1.11 -3.18 11.10
C ASP A 302 -1.71 -4.40 11.79
N LEU A 303 -1.81 -5.49 11.03
CA LEU A 303 -2.37 -6.75 11.47
C LEU A 303 -1.47 -7.89 10.97
N THR A 304 -1.00 -8.71 11.89
CA THR A 304 -0.18 -9.90 11.59
C THR A 304 -0.94 -11.16 11.93
N HIS A 305 -1.25 -11.93 10.88
CA HIS A 305 -1.93 -13.22 10.97
C HIS A 305 -0.91 -14.37 10.99
N ILE A 306 -1.14 -15.34 11.87
CA ILE A 306 -0.39 -16.59 11.98
C ILE A 306 -1.34 -17.77 11.85
N SER A 307 -1.06 -18.69 10.92
CA SER A 307 -1.71 -20.00 10.83
C SER A 307 -0.97 -20.98 11.76
N ASN A 308 -1.43 -21.08 13.01
CA ASN A 308 -0.78 -21.94 13.99
C ASN A 308 -1.40 -23.34 14.03
N GLU A 309 -0.65 -24.30 13.54
CA GLU A 309 -1.13 -25.67 13.34
C GLU A 309 -1.03 -26.56 14.60
N VAL A 310 -0.26 -26.13 15.61
CA VAL A 310 0.15 -26.97 16.74
C VAL A 310 -0.12 -26.30 18.07
N SER A 311 -0.74 -27.02 19.00
CA SER A 311 -1.02 -26.48 20.34
C SER A 311 0.22 -26.37 21.23
N PHE A 312 0.24 -25.35 22.08
CA PHE A 312 1.18 -25.23 23.20
C PHE A 312 0.79 -26.19 24.30
N ASN A 313 1.79 -26.90 24.87
CA ASN A 313 1.60 -27.90 25.92
C ASN A 313 2.67 -27.74 27.00
N PRO A 314 2.30 -27.46 28.27
CA PRO A 314 3.25 -27.38 29.38
C PRO A 314 4.07 -28.68 29.59
N HIS A 315 3.56 -29.82 29.10
CA HIS A 315 4.19 -31.11 29.19
C HIS A 315 4.80 -31.60 27.88
N CYS A 316 4.98 -30.67 26.90
CA CYS A 316 5.60 -31.02 25.64
C CYS A 316 7.05 -31.51 25.87
N PRO A 317 7.44 -32.65 25.26
CA PRO A 317 8.81 -33.14 25.36
C PRO A 317 9.84 -32.15 24.86
N LEU A 318 11.09 -32.29 25.31
CA LEU A 318 12.21 -31.53 24.75
C LEU A 318 12.31 -31.79 23.25
N ALA A 319 12.60 -30.71 22.52
CA ALA A 319 12.72 -30.80 21.09
C ALA A 319 13.88 -31.71 20.65
N ASN A 320 13.63 -32.52 19.63
CA ASN A 320 14.63 -33.39 19.05
C ASN A 320 14.74 -33.13 17.55
N PHE A 321 15.93 -32.70 17.13
CA PHE A 321 16.21 -32.39 15.73
C PHE A 321 15.93 -33.54 14.75
N PHE A 322 16.15 -34.77 15.19
CA PHE A 322 15.97 -35.98 14.38
C PHE A 322 14.60 -36.64 14.58
N SER A 323 13.67 -35.97 15.23
CA SER A 323 12.35 -36.53 15.44
C SER A 323 11.60 -36.72 14.13
N THR A 324 11.03 -37.91 13.95
CA THR A 324 10.16 -38.26 12.82
C THR A 324 8.70 -38.46 13.27
N THR A 325 8.38 -38.10 14.51
CA THR A 325 7.00 -38.20 15.00
C THR A 325 6.07 -37.31 14.19
N MET A 326 4.85 -37.78 14.00
CA MET A 326 3.74 -37.04 13.43
C MET A 326 2.78 -36.52 14.52
N GLN A 327 3.17 -36.57 15.78
CA GLN A 327 2.48 -35.92 16.89
C GLN A 327 3.30 -34.72 17.34
N PHE A 328 2.68 -33.56 17.29
CA PHE A 328 3.34 -32.29 17.53
C PHE A 328 2.79 -31.54 18.74
N CYS A 329 3.65 -30.89 19.48
CA CYS A 329 3.31 -29.88 20.45
C CYS A 329 4.40 -28.81 20.51
N SER A 330 4.04 -27.62 20.90
CA SER A 330 4.95 -26.50 21.16
C SER A 330 5.14 -26.31 22.67
N ARG A 331 6.36 -26.05 23.13
CA ARG A 331 6.58 -25.68 24.53
C ARG A 331 6.10 -24.25 24.77
N PRO A 332 5.57 -23.93 25.99
CA PRO A 332 4.99 -22.61 26.26
C PRO A 332 5.94 -21.43 26.02
N GLU A 333 7.23 -21.60 26.24
CA GLU A 333 8.23 -20.54 26.03
C GLU A 333 8.37 -20.12 24.57
N TYR A 334 8.00 -20.96 23.60
CA TYR A 334 8.08 -20.61 22.17
C TYR A 334 7.05 -19.55 21.77
N ILE A 335 6.06 -19.24 22.61
CA ILE A 335 5.13 -18.13 22.39
C ILE A 335 5.86 -16.79 22.24
N GLU A 336 7.07 -16.67 22.80
CA GLU A 336 7.91 -15.49 22.67
C GLU A 336 8.20 -15.14 21.21
N LEU A 337 8.28 -16.13 20.31
CA LEU A 337 8.43 -15.91 18.88
C LEU A 337 7.22 -15.15 18.33
N LEU A 338 6.01 -15.60 18.69
CA LEU A 338 4.77 -14.99 18.22
C LEU A 338 4.57 -13.58 18.81
N ASP A 339 4.94 -13.37 20.08
CA ASP A 339 5.00 -12.04 20.68
C ASP A 339 6.03 -11.15 19.94
N TYR A 340 7.20 -11.70 19.61
CA TYR A 340 8.28 -10.96 18.95
C TYR A 340 7.94 -10.49 17.56
N ILE A 341 7.19 -11.26 16.77
CA ILE A 341 6.77 -10.89 15.41
C ILE A 341 5.55 -9.97 15.37
N GLY A 342 4.94 -9.66 16.52
CA GLY A 342 3.79 -8.76 16.60
C GLY A 342 2.47 -9.41 16.15
N THR A 343 2.23 -10.65 16.57
CA THR A 343 0.99 -11.38 16.24
C THR A 343 -0.25 -10.67 16.77
N ASP A 344 -1.26 -10.51 15.93
CA ASP A 344 -2.58 -9.94 16.26
C ASP A 344 -3.69 -10.99 16.11
N ILE A 345 -3.53 -11.90 15.14
CA ILE A 345 -4.57 -12.84 14.71
C ILE A 345 -3.97 -14.23 14.62
N VAL A 346 -4.63 -15.20 15.25
CA VAL A 346 -4.22 -16.61 15.19
C VAL A 346 -5.33 -17.45 14.58
N GLU A 347 -5.02 -18.06 13.44
CA GLU A 347 -5.83 -19.12 12.84
C GLU A 347 -5.55 -20.44 13.57
N LEU A 348 -6.61 -21.11 13.97
CA LEU A 348 -6.56 -22.35 14.78
C LEU A 348 -7.15 -23.56 14.04
N SER A 349 -7.32 -23.50 12.72
CA SER A 349 -7.89 -24.59 11.93
C SER A 349 -6.95 -25.80 11.73
N GLY A 350 -5.73 -25.74 12.27
CA GLY A 350 -4.69 -26.75 12.11
C GLY A 350 -5.07 -28.17 12.58
N ASN A 351 -4.69 -29.17 11.81
CA ASN A 351 -5.00 -30.59 12.05
C ASN A 351 -4.23 -31.21 13.22
N HIS A 352 -3.13 -30.60 13.69
CA HIS A 352 -2.29 -31.04 14.80
C HIS A 352 -2.63 -30.41 16.15
N ASN A 353 -3.68 -29.59 16.22
CA ASN A 353 -4.03 -28.89 17.44
C ASN A 353 -4.42 -29.78 18.63
N ASN A 354 -4.92 -31.01 18.38
CA ASN A 354 -5.30 -31.95 19.41
C ASN A 354 -4.40 -33.21 19.47
N ASP A 355 -3.19 -33.17 18.93
CA ASP A 355 -2.26 -34.32 18.93
C ASP A 355 -1.95 -34.85 20.33
N TYR A 356 -1.90 -34.00 21.32
CA TYR A 356 -1.73 -34.34 22.75
C TYR A 356 -3.03 -34.22 23.53
N GLY A 357 -4.17 -34.27 22.85
CA GLY A 357 -5.50 -34.17 23.46
C GLY A 357 -6.00 -32.71 23.54
N ARG A 358 -7.17 -32.56 24.13
CA ARG A 358 -7.91 -31.30 24.14
C ARG A 358 -7.45 -30.30 25.22
N GLU A 359 -6.76 -30.79 26.25
CA GLU A 359 -6.24 -29.96 27.33
C GLU A 359 -5.15 -28.97 26.84
N PRO A 360 -4.13 -29.40 26.05
CA PRO A 360 -3.18 -28.51 25.43
C PRO A 360 -3.82 -27.46 24.50
N PHE A 361 -4.86 -27.83 23.76
CA PHE A 361 -5.58 -26.88 22.94
C PHE A 361 -6.29 -25.80 23.78
N SER A 362 -6.99 -26.24 24.86
CA SER A 362 -7.60 -25.30 25.82
C SER A 362 -6.55 -24.37 26.46
N TYR A 363 -5.38 -24.93 26.82
CA TYR A 363 -4.25 -24.12 27.31
C TYR A 363 -3.78 -23.10 26.29
N SER A 364 -3.69 -23.48 25.02
CA SER A 364 -3.30 -22.55 23.93
C SER A 364 -4.32 -21.42 23.75
N LEU A 365 -5.62 -21.73 23.79
CA LEU A 365 -6.67 -20.71 23.72
C LEU A 365 -6.52 -19.68 24.83
N GLU A 366 -6.26 -20.13 26.06
CA GLU A 366 -6.05 -19.22 27.20
C GLU A 366 -4.77 -18.40 27.05
N LEU A 367 -3.69 -19.01 26.56
CA LEU A 367 -2.40 -18.35 26.33
C LEU A 367 -2.51 -17.20 25.31
N TYR A 368 -3.31 -17.40 24.26
CA TYR A 368 -3.57 -16.38 23.24
C TYR A 368 -4.52 -15.28 23.75
N ARG A 369 -5.58 -15.66 24.48
CA ARG A 369 -6.53 -14.70 25.07
C ARG A 369 -5.85 -13.74 26.06
N GLN A 370 -4.89 -14.24 26.85
CA GLN A 370 -4.11 -13.41 27.78
C GLN A 370 -3.30 -12.33 27.05
N ARG A 371 -2.99 -12.53 25.77
CA ARG A 371 -2.29 -11.56 24.91
C ARG A 371 -3.24 -10.63 24.18
N GLY A 372 -4.54 -10.88 24.26
CA GLY A 372 -5.54 -10.11 23.54
C GLY A 372 -5.57 -10.39 22.03
N TRP A 373 -4.97 -11.50 21.60
CA TRP A 373 -4.99 -11.88 20.19
C TRP A 373 -6.38 -12.34 19.75
N THR A 374 -6.70 -12.03 18.51
CA THR A 374 -7.96 -12.44 17.90
C THR A 374 -7.86 -13.86 17.37
N LEU A 375 -8.80 -14.74 17.73
CA LEU A 375 -8.77 -16.17 17.38
C LEU A 375 -9.91 -16.52 16.44
N PHE A 376 -9.68 -17.43 15.52
CA PHE A 376 -10.72 -17.97 14.62
C PHE A 376 -10.37 -19.39 14.13
N GLY A 377 -11.36 -20.12 13.62
CA GLY A 377 -11.19 -21.47 13.09
C GLY A 377 -11.03 -22.56 14.15
N GLY A 378 -11.03 -22.20 15.41
CA GLY A 378 -10.99 -23.10 16.56
C GLY A 378 -11.51 -22.42 17.82
N GLY A 379 -11.91 -23.19 18.83
CA GLY A 379 -12.50 -22.65 20.04
C GLY A 379 -12.73 -23.68 21.14
N ALA A 380 -13.29 -23.25 22.27
CA ALA A 380 -13.60 -24.09 23.42
C ALA A 380 -14.79 -25.04 23.16
N ASN A 381 -15.53 -24.82 22.10
CA ASN A 381 -16.63 -25.66 21.62
C ASN A 381 -16.94 -25.32 20.15
N LEU A 382 -17.87 -26.05 19.54
CA LEU A 382 -18.24 -25.89 18.13
C LEU A 382 -18.74 -24.45 17.80
N GLN A 383 -19.53 -23.85 18.69
CA GLN A 383 -20.04 -22.51 18.49
C GLN A 383 -18.89 -21.48 18.40
N GLU A 384 -17.95 -21.56 19.34
CA GLU A 384 -16.79 -20.65 19.32
C GLU A 384 -15.89 -20.92 18.12
N ALA A 385 -15.63 -22.18 17.79
CA ALA A 385 -14.79 -22.57 16.65
C ALA A 385 -15.31 -22.01 15.31
N ARG A 386 -16.63 -21.90 15.14
CA ARG A 386 -17.31 -21.35 13.96
C ARG A 386 -17.54 -19.82 14.03
N THR A 387 -17.24 -19.19 15.16
CA THR A 387 -17.43 -17.75 15.32
C THR A 387 -16.40 -16.98 14.51
N PRO A 388 -16.82 -16.08 13.60
CA PRO A 388 -15.88 -15.25 12.85
C PRO A 388 -15.17 -14.24 13.75
N ALA A 389 -13.88 -14.04 13.50
CA ALA A 389 -13.11 -12.97 14.11
C ALA A 389 -13.36 -11.66 13.36
N LYS A 390 -13.90 -10.63 14.05
CA LYS A 390 -14.23 -9.33 13.50
C LYS A 390 -13.26 -8.27 13.99
N ILE A 391 -12.62 -7.56 13.08
CA ILE A 391 -11.64 -6.50 13.39
C ILE A 391 -12.02 -5.25 12.60
N GLU A 392 -12.09 -4.12 13.30
CA GLU A 392 -12.21 -2.80 12.66
C GLU A 392 -10.91 -2.03 12.87
N HIS A 393 -10.24 -1.68 11.77
CA HIS A 393 -9.01 -0.91 11.81
C HIS A 393 -9.03 0.15 10.70
N ASN A 394 -8.76 1.41 11.05
CA ASN A 394 -8.74 2.54 10.12
C ASN A 394 -9.99 2.62 9.20
N GLY A 395 -11.18 2.29 9.76
CA GLY A 395 -12.45 2.28 9.03
C GLY A 395 -12.65 1.07 8.11
N ASN A 396 -11.68 0.16 8.01
CA ASN A 396 -11.83 -1.10 7.31
C ASN A 396 -12.38 -2.16 8.26
N LYS A 397 -13.45 -2.82 7.86
CA LYS A 397 -14.11 -3.89 8.62
C LYS A 397 -13.70 -5.24 8.05
N LEU A 398 -12.78 -5.93 8.70
CA LEU A 398 -12.28 -7.24 8.29
C LEU A 398 -12.97 -8.33 9.12
N ALA A 399 -13.26 -9.46 8.51
CA ALA A 399 -13.79 -10.62 9.23
C ALA A 399 -13.09 -11.90 8.74
N PHE A 400 -12.49 -12.63 9.67
CA PHE A 400 -11.77 -13.87 9.40
C PHE A 400 -12.65 -15.06 9.78
N ILE A 401 -12.66 -16.08 8.93
CA ILE A 401 -13.38 -17.34 9.17
C ILE A 401 -12.59 -18.49 8.54
N ALA A 402 -12.51 -19.61 9.26
CA ALA A 402 -11.76 -20.79 8.81
C ALA A 402 -12.47 -22.09 9.10
N CYS A 403 -12.12 -23.11 8.34
CA CYS A 403 -12.46 -24.49 8.67
C CYS A 403 -11.40 -25.48 8.16
N ASN A 404 -11.46 -26.70 8.69
CA ASN A 404 -10.63 -27.83 8.33
C ASN A 404 -11.50 -28.97 7.75
N PRO A 405 -11.31 -29.33 6.46
CA PRO A 405 -12.04 -30.43 5.85
C PRO A 405 -11.35 -31.81 6.00
N VAL A 406 -10.13 -31.85 6.55
CA VAL A 406 -9.25 -33.04 6.49
C VAL A 406 -9.32 -33.87 7.77
N GLY A 407 -9.48 -33.22 8.92
CA GLY A 407 -9.41 -33.90 10.20
C GLY A 407 -7.97 -33.98 10.75
N PRO A 408 -7.65 -35.00 11.58
CA PRO A 408 -8.47 -36.19 11.93
C PRO A 408 -9.74 -35.84 12.74
N GLU A 409 -10.71 -36.78 12.83
CA GLU A 409 -11.97 -36.52 13.52
C GLU A 409 -11.79 -36.03 14.98
N GLY A 410 -10.76 -36.50 15.67
CA GLY A 410 -10.43 -36.08 17.04
C GLY A 410 -10.00 -34.66 17.20
N VAL A 411 -9.68 -33.92 16.12
CA VAL A 411 -9.29 -32.52 16.17
C VAL A 411 -10.50 -31.56 16.21
N PHE A 412 -11.66 -32.01 15.69
CA PHE A 412 -12.84 -31.18 15.58
C PHE A 412 -13.46 -30.84 16.93
N ALA A 413 -13.93 -29.60 17.04
CA ALA A 413 -14.74 -29.16 18.16
C ALA A 413 -16.11 -29.88 18.15
N THR A 414 -16.63 -30.14 19.35
CA THR A 414 -18.00 -30.59 19.54
C THR A 414 -18.80 -29.57 20.34
N GLU A 415 -20.08 -29.80 20.62
CA GLU A 415 -20.89 -28.86 21.37
C GLU A 415 -20.27 -28.50 22.74
N ASP A 416 -19.55 -29.42 23.36
CA ASP A 416 -19.00 -29.30 24.72
C ASP A 416 -17.48 -29.52 24.79
N GLN A 417 -16.81 -29.73 23.66
CA GLN A 417 -15.37 -30.01 23.63
C GLN A 417 -14.61 -29.03 22.73
N PRO A 418 -13.41 -28.61 23.18
CA PRO A 418 -12.56 -27.69 22.39
C PRO A 418 -11.96 -28.41 21.18
N GLY A 419 -11.76 -27.66 20.11
CA GLY A 419 -11.17 -28.12 18.88
C GLY A 419 -11.30 -27.12 17.73
N VAL A 420 -11.01 -27.57 16.52
CA VAL A 420 -11.09 -26.78 15.31
C VAL A 420 -12.46 -26.88 14.64
N ALA A 421 -12.83 -25.91 13.83
CA ALA A 421 -14.06 -25.93 13.05
C ALA A 421 -13.94 -26.92 11.89
N SER A 422 -14.83 -27.93 11.82
CA SER A 422 -14.97 -28.78 10.64
C SER A 422 -15.64 -28.01 9.51
N CYS A 423 -15.18 -28.19 8.25
CA CYS A 423 -15.89 -27.64 7.09
C CYS A 423 -17.22 -28.34 6.82
N GLU A 424 -17.33 -29.61 7.19
CA GLU A 424 -18.51 -30.45 6.88
C GLU A 424 -18.81 -30.43 5.35
N ASP A 425 -20.02 -29.98 4.98
CA ASP A 425 -20.45 -29.77 3.59
C ASP A 425 -20.17 -28.35 3.07
N TYR A 426 -19.44 -27.53 3.85
CA TYR A 426 -19.12 -26.12 3.59
C TYR A 426 -20.30 -25.13 3.68
N ASP A 427 -21.54 -25.58 3.78
CA ASP A 427 -22.70 -24.66 3.75
C ASP A 427 -22.61 -23.58 4.84
N TRP A 428 -22.28 -23.96 6.09
CA TRP A 428 -22.20 -23.03 7.19
C TRP A 428 -21.17 -21.90 7.00
N ILE A 429 -20.01 -22.21 6.40
CA ILE A 429 -18.96 -21.19 6.19
C ILE A 429 -19.34 -20.26 5.03
N LEU A 430 -20.00 -20.79 3.99
CA LEU A 430 -20.50 -19.98 2.87
C LEU A 430 -21.64 -19.06 3.33
N GLU A 431 -22.61 -19.57 4.10
CA GLU A 431 -23.70 -18.77 4.69
C GLU A 431 -23.16 -17.67 5.61
N THR A 432 -22.21 -18.01 6.48
CA THR A 432 -21.57 -17.02 7.36
C THR A 432 -20.79 -15.97 6.57
N THR A 433 -20.07 -16.37 5.51
CA THR A 433 -19.35 -15.43 4.64
C THR A 433 -20.30 -14.44 3.98
N LEU A 434 -21.44 -14.93 3.45
CA LEU A 434 -22.49 -14.07 2.87
C LEU A 434 -23.09 -13.12 3.90
N GLN A 435 -23.36 -13.61 5.11
CA GLN A 435 -23.86 -12.77 6.20
C GLN A 435 -22.87 -11.65 6.54
N LEU A 436 -21.60 -11.97 6.71
CA LEU A 436 -20.54 -10.98 7.00
C LEU A 436 -20.46 -9.91 5.91
N ARG A 437 -20.56 -10.34 4.64
CA ARG A 437 -20.56 -9.41 3.50
C ARG A 437 -21.76 -8.46 3.55
N ASN A 438 -22.93 -8.97 3.88
CA ASN A 438 -24.17 -8.18 4.02
C ASN A 438 -24.12 -7.23 5.24
N GLU A 439 -23.37 -7.56 6.28
CA GLU A 439 -23.10 -6.69 7.43
C GLU A 439 -22.05 -5.61 7.13
N GLY A 440 -21.46 -5.60 5.91
CA GLY A 440 -20.48 -4.60 5.47
C GLY A 440 -19.05 -4.94 5.85
N TYR A 441 -18.76 -6.18 6.24
CA TYR A 441 -17.40 -6.67 6.42
C TYR A 441 -16.75 -7.06 5.08
N LEU A 442 -15.44 -7.14 5.09
CA LEU A 442 -14.60 -7.74 4.06
C LEU A 442 -14.21 -9.15 4.53
N PRO A 443 -14.92 -10.22 4.12
CA PRO A 443 -14.63 -11.55 4.61
C PRO A 443 -13.32 -12.08 4.01
N ILE A 444 -12.49 -12.64 4.89
CA ILE A 444 -11.25 -13.34 4.58
C ILE A 444 -11.44 -14.78 5.04
N VAL A 445 -11.49 -15.71 4.09
CA VAL A 445 -11.75 -17.12 4.35
C VAL A 445 -10.45 -17.89 4.24
N THR A 446 -10.12 -18.71 5.25
CA THR A 446 -8.97 -19.59 5.22
C THR A 446 -9.38 -21.05 5.35
N PHE A 447 -8.65 -21.93 4.66
CA PHE A 447 -8.89 -23.36 4.71
C PHE A 447 -7.61 -24.10 5.08
N GLN A 448 -7.66 -24.91 6.16
CA GLN A 448 -6.66 -25.94 6.42
C GLN A 448 -6.97 -27.11 5.49
N TYR A 449 -6.47 -27.06 4.25
CA TYR A 449 -6.89 -28.00 3.20
C TYR A 449 -6.09 -29.31 3.23
N PHE A 450 -5.88 -29.97 2.09
CA PHE A 450 -5.11 -31.21 2.01
C PHE A 450 -3.61 -30.94 1.83
N GLU A 451 -2.76 -31.84 2.33
CA GLU A 451 -1.35 -31.88 1.98
C GLU A 451 -1.16 -32.12 0.48
N ILE A 452 -0.65 -31.13 -0.25
CA ILE A 452 -0.48 -31.18 -1.70
C ILE A 452 0.89 -30.60 -2.04
N TYR A 453 1.83 -31.45 -2.40
CA TYR A 453 3.23 -31.09 -2.66
C TYR A 453 3.50 -30.77 -4.14
N TYR A 454 2.69 -29.92 -4.74
CA TYR A 454 2.90 -29.36 -6.07
C TYR A 454 2.14 -28.03 -6.22
N GLU A 455 2.51 -27.25 -7.23
CA GLU A 455 2.16 -25.85 -7.38
C GLU A 455 0.69 -25.59 -7.70
N HIS A 456 0.01 -26.55 -8.33
CA HIS A 456 -1.37 -26.34 -8.80
C HIS A 456 -2.38 -26.97 -7.84
N PRO A 457 -3.46 -26.27 -7.44
CA PRO A 457 -4.48 -26.82 -6.56
C PRO A 457 -5.29 -27.93 -7.23
N SER A 458 -5.91 -28.79 -6.44
CA SER A 458 -6.86 -29.76 -6.95
C SER A 458 -8.14 -29.07 -7.45
N GLU A 459 -8.88 -29.73 -8.36
CA GLU A 459 -10.18 -29.23 -8.83
C GLU A 459 -11.20 -29.05 -7.68
N HIS A 460 -11.13 -29.87 -6.64
CA HIS A 460 -11.95 -29.72 -5.45
C HIS A 460 -11.60 -28.46 -4.66
N GLN A 461 -10.31 -28.19 -4.49
CA GLN A 461 -9.82 -27.00 -3.83
C GLN A 461 -10.27 -25.75 -4.59
N GLN A 462 -10.08 -25.72 -5.91
CA GLN A 462 -10.54 -24.61 -6.75
C GLN A 462 -12.04 -24.35 -6.59
N ARG A 463 -12.88 -25.40 -6.64
CA ARG A 463 -14.34 -25.24 -6.48
C ARG A 463 -14.70 -24.67 -5.12
N ASN A 464 -14.13 -25.17 -4.04
CA ASN A 464 -14.47 -24.75 -2.68
C ASN A 464 -13.99 -23.32 -2.40
N PHE A 465 -12.80 -22.95 -2.88
CA PHE A 465 -12.27 -21.60 -2.70
C PHE A 465 -13.04 -20.57 -3.53
N ARG A 466 -13.40 -20.91 -4.77
CA ARG A 466 -14.27 -20.07 -5.61
C ARG A 466 -15.67 -19.93 -5.01
N ALA A 467 -16.23 -20.98 -4.41
CA ALA A 467 -17.53 -20.89 -3.73
C ALA A 467 -17.49 -19.89 -2.57
N ALA A 468 -16.39 -19.80 -1.82
CA ALA A 468 -16.23 -18.79 -0.78
C ALA A 468 -16.20 -17.34 -1.36
N VAL A 469 -15.59 -17.16 -2.53
CA VAL A 469 -15.64 -15.87 -3.24
C VAL A 469 -17.07 -15.57 -3.73
N ASP A 470 -17.77 -16.55 -4.30
CA ASP A 470 -19.17 -16.38 -4.72
C ASP A 470 -20.10 -16.04 -3.55
N ALA A 471 -19.76 -16.50 -2.33
CA ALA A 471 -20.42 -16.10 -1.08
C ALA A 471 -20.01 -14.70 -0.58
N GLY A 472 -19.01 -14.05 -1.17
CA GLY A 472 -18.63 -12.67 -0.88
C GLY A 472 -17.26 -12.47 -0.22
N ALA A 473 -16.43 -13.52 -0.14
CA ALA A 473 -15.05 -13.39 0.33
C ALA A 473 -14.22 -12.48 -0.58
N VAL A 474 -13.44 -11.57 0.00
CA VAL A 474 -12.51 -10.70 -0.75
C VAL A 474 -11.11 -11.30 -0.88
N ILE A 475 -10.77 -12.20 0.04
CA ILE A 475 -9.55 -13.01 0.03
C ILE A 475 -9.93 -14.42 0.45
N VAL A 476 -9.39 -15.42 -0.26
CA VAL A 476 -9.42 -16.81 0.17
C VAL A 476 -7.98 -17.35 0.19
N SER A 477 -7.55 -17.91 1.31
CA SER A 477 -6.19 -18.40 1.48
C SER A 477 -6.17 -19.86 1.95
N GLY A 478 -5.24 -20.65 1.41
CA GLY A 478 -5.04 -22.05 1.78
C GLY A 478 -3.85 -22.24 2.72
N SER A 479 -4.04 -23.11 3.68
CA SER A 479 -3.00 -23.63 4.58
C SER A 479 -2.90 -25.15 4.43
N GLN A 480 -1.96 -25.82 5.11
CA GLN A 480 -1.73 -27.28 5.11
C GLN A 480 -1.00 -27.84 3.87
N ALA A 481 -1.03 -27.18 2.73
CA ALA A 481 -0.33 -27.74 1.56
C ALA A 481 1.15 -28.03 1.84
N HIS A 482 1.76 -27.32 2.81
CA HIS A 482 3.20 -27.32 3.12
C HIS A 482 4.09 -27.05 1.89
N TYR A 483 3.47 -26.56 0.84
CA TYR A 483 4.07 -26.30 -0.45
C TYR A 483 3.43 -25.04 -1.04
N PRO A 484 4.21 -24.11 -1.60
CA PRO A 484 3.64 -22.92 -2.23
C PRO A 484 2.87 -23.31 -3.48
N GLN A 485 1.58 -22.98 -3.48
CA GLN A 485 0.69 -23.22 -4.61
C GLN A 485 0.47 -21.94 -5.40
N ASP A 486 -0.12 -22.06 -6.58
CA ASP A 486 -0.49 -20.92 -7.41
C ASP A 486 -1.70 -20.15 -6.85
N MET A 487 -2.11 -19.12 -7.59
CA MET A 487 -3.15 -18.20 -7.18
C MET A 487 -3.99 -17.75 -8.35
N GLU A 488 -5.16 -17.17 -8.10
CA GLU A 488 -5.98 -16.57 -9.14
C GLU A 488 -6.74 -15.33 -8.65
N PHE A 489 -7.19 -14.53 -9.60
CA PHE A 489 -8.24 -13.53 -9.40
C PHE A 489 -9.54 -14.09 -9.95
N TYR A 490 -10.50 -14.34 -9.05
CA TYR A 490 -11.81 -14.85 -9.41
C TYR A 490 -12.88 -13.84 -8.96
N ASN A 491 -13.74 -13.41 -9.89
CA ASN A 491 -14.77 -12.39 -9.64
C ASN A 491 -14.26 -11.13 -8.90
N GLY A 492 -13.01 -10.71 -9.16
CA GLY A 492 -12.38 -9.54 -8.55
C GLY A 492 -11.75 -9.78 -7.17
N SER A 493 -11.93 -10.96 -6.58
CA SER A 493 -11.30 -11.36 -5.32
C SER A 493 -10.00 -12.13 -5.55
N PHE A 494 -9.10 -12.09 -4.58
CA PHE A 494 -7.83 -12.79 -4.62
C PHE A 494 -7.94 -14.16 -3.93
N ILE A 495 -7.53 -15.20 -4.62
CA ILE A 495 -7.41 -16.57 -4.08
C ILE A 495 -5.94 -16.99 -4.14
N HIS A 496 -5.36 -17.38 -3.00
CA HIS A 496 -4.05 -18.01 -2.90
C HIS A 496 -4.23 -19.43 -2.35
N TYR A 497 -3.98 -20.43 -3.16
CA TYR A 497 -4.32 -21.81 -2.83
C TYR A 497 -3.43 -22.42 -1.75
N GLY A 498 -2.18 -21.97 -1.62
CA GLY A 498 -1.28 -22.42 -0.56
C GLY A 498 -0.08 -21.52 -0.40
N LEU A 499 0.12 -20.97 0.81
CA LEU A 499 1.26 -20.13 1.11
C LEU A 499 2.54 -20.92 1.41
N GLY A 500 2.46 -22.23 1.60
CA GLY A 500 3.56 -23.06 2.08
C GLY A 500 3.71 -22.98 3.61
N ASN A 501 4.94 -23.09 4.08
CA ASN A 501 5.27 -22.97 5.50
C ASN A 501 5.67 -21.53 5.86
N LEU A 502 5.76 -21.23 7.17
CA LEU A 502 6.45 -20.07 7.71
C LEU A 502 7.53 -20.52 8.70
N PHE A 503 7.13 -21.11 9.84
CA PHE A 503 8.04 -21.60 10.87
C PHE A 503 7.79 -23.10 11.06
N PHE A 504 8.27 -23.91 10.12
CA PHE A 504 8.18 -25.35 10.16
C PHE A 504 9.36 -26.01 9.42
N ASP A 505 9.81 -27.16 9.91
CA ASP A 505 11.08 -27.79 9.53
C ASP A 505 11.09 -28.55 8.20
N GLN A 506 10.07 -28.41 7.37
CA GLN A 506 10.04 -29.06 6.05
C GLN A 506 10.96 -28.31 5.05
N MET A 507 12.24 -28.65 5.08
CA MET A 507 13.27 -28.07 4.22
C MET A 507 13.66 -29.06 3.12
N ASP A 508 12.93 -29.02 1.98
CA ASP A 508 13.04 -29.93 0.83
C ASP A 508 12.75 -31.41 1.18
N ILE A 509 11.98 -31.64 2.25
CA ILE A 509 11.49 -32.93 2.70
C ILE A 509 9.99 -32.78 3.01
N PRO A 510 9.09 -33.64 2.49
CA PRO A 510 9.36 -34.87 1.73
C PRO A 510 9.75 -34.63 0.25
N VAL A 511 9.55 -33.43 -0.28
CA VAL A 511 9.89 -33.13 -1.70
C VAL A 511 10.64 -31.80 -1.80
N PRO A 512 11.47 -31.61 -2.85
CA PRO A 512 12.09 -30.32 -3.12
C PRO A 512 11.04 -29.20 -3.32
N GLY A 513 11.28 -28.04 -2.71
CA GLY A 513 10.41 -26.86 -2.82
C GLY A 513 9.55 -26.57 -1.59
N THR A 514 9.42 -27.51 -0.62
CA THR A 514 8.72 -27.26 0.64
C THR A 514 9.37 -26.16 1.50
N ARG A 515 10.59 -25.80 1.18
CA ARG A 515 11.31 -24.69 1.84
C ARG A 515 10.97 -23.31 1.29
N ASN A 516 10.28 -23.23 0.14
CA ASN A 516 9.85 -21.95 -0.42
C ASN A 516 8.54 -21.53 0.23
N GLU A 517 8.42 -20.24 0.51
CA GLU A 517 7.34 -19.70 1.33
C GLU A 517 6.79 -18.41 0.74
N PHE A 518 5.47 -18.24 0.83
CA PHE A 518 4.82 -16.96 0.61
C PHE A 518 4.40 -16.34 1.95
N ILE A 519 4.55 -15.02 2.00
CA ILE A 519 3.95 -14.15 3.00
C ILE A 519 3.16 -13.11 2.21
N ASP A 520 1.84 -13.18 2.28
CA ASP A 520 0.98 -12.28 1.52
C ASP A 520 0.71 -11.00 2.31
N GLN A 521 1.08 -9.86 1.74
CA GLN A 521 0.77 -8.55 2.31
C GLN A 521 -0.39 -7.93 1.56
N HIS A 522 -1.52 -7.79 2.21
CA HIS A 522 -2.73 -7.18 1.68
C HIS A 522 -2.90 -5.74 2.18
N VAL A 523 -3.39 -4.88 1.32
CA VAL A 523 -3.68 -3.49 1.66
C VAL A 523 -5.16 -3.21 1.46
N PHE A 524 -5.80 -2.69 2.50
CA PHE A 524 -7.18 -2.23 2.48
C PHE A 524 -7.23 -0.71 2.60
N TYR A 525 -8.17 -0.11 1.92
CA TYR A 525 -8.38 1.32 1.95
C TYR A 525 -9.86 1.65 1.74
N ASP A 526 -10.43 2.41 2.68
CA ASP A 526 -11.82 2.91 2.61
C ASP A 526 -12.84 1.80 2.30
N GLY A 527 -12.72 0.67 3.01
CA GLY A 527 -13.62 -0.49 2.87
C GLY A 527 -13.39 -1.33 1.61
N ARG A 528 -12.23 -1.23 0.95
CA ARG A 528 -11.88 -2.03 -0.22
C ARG A 528 -10.51 -2.69 -0.07
N HIS A 529 -10.35 -3.89 -0.60
CA HIS A 529 -9.05 -4.49 -0.84
C HIS A 529 -8.46 -3.85 -2.10
N ILE A 530 -7.30 -3.20 -2.01
CA ILE A 530 -6.72 -2.41 -3.10
C ILE A 530 -5.39 -2.94 -3.64
N ASN A 531 -4.70 -3.80 -2.88
CA ASN A 531 -3.42 -4.37 -3.32
C ASN A 531 -3.08 -5.66 -2.57
N THR A 532 -2.36 -6.55 -3.24
CA THR A 532 -1.66 -7.69 -2.66
C THR A 532 -0.21 -7.68 -3.13
N THR A 533 0.73 -7.79 -2.20
CA THR A 533 2.16 -7.96 -2.47
C THR A 533 2.59 -9.34 -1.99
N LEU A 534 3.25 -10.11 -2.86
CA LEU A 534 3.82 -11.41 -2.53
C LEU A 534 5.25 -11.20 -1.98
N LEU A 535 5.43 -11.33 -0.68
CA LEU A 535 6.75 -11.46 -0.07
C LEU A 535 7.16 -12.93 -0.17
N THR A 536 8.37 -13.18 -0.62
CA THR A 536 8.86 -14.54 -0.86
C THR A 536 10.05 -14.85 0.02
N ALA A 537 9.97 -15.92 0.77
CA ALA A 537 11.03 -16.38 1.64
C ALA A 537 11.48 -17.81 1.30
N ILE A 538 12.66 -18.16 1.77
CA ILE A 538 13.21 -19.50 1.67
C ILE A 538 13.72 -19.93 3.02
N LEU A 539 13.24 -21.09 3.49
CA LEU A 539 13.62 -21.66 4.79
C LEU A 539 15.07 -22.12 4.78
N GLU A 540 15.82 -21.68 5.75
CA GLU A 540 17.17 -22.13 6.05
C GLU A 540 17.27 -22.71 7.46
N ASP A 541 18.20 -23.61 7.63
CA ASP A 541 18.54 -24.17 8.93
C ASP A 541 17.35 -24.83 9.67
N TYR A 542 16.33 -25.31 8.93
CA TYR A 542 15.11 -25.95 9.43
C TYR A 542 14.23 -25.08 10.34
N ALA A 543 14.47 -23.78 10.40
CA ALA A 543 13.75 -22.89 11.31
C ALA A 543 13.66 -21.44 10.85
N ARG A 544 14.57 -20.98 9.96
CA ARG A 544 14.79 -19.58 9.70
C ARG A 544 14.48 -19.23 8.25
N PRO A 545 13.27 -18.80 7.95
CA PRO A 545 12.98 -18.16 6.68
C PRO A 545 13.79 -16.87 6.51
N ARG A 546 14.37 -16.69 5.32
CA ARG A 546 14.98 -15.43 4.90
C ARG A 546 14.35 -14.92 3.61
N PRO A 547 14.37 -13.62 3.35
CA PRO A 547 14.01 -13.10 2.03
C PRO A 547 14.77 -13.82 0.91
N MET A 548 14.08 -14.15 -0.17
CA MET A 548 14.73 -14.61 -1.40
C MET A 548 15.55 -13.48 -2.00
N THR A 549 16.69 -13.80 -2.64
CA THR A 549 17.39 -12.86 -3.51
C THR A 549 16.52 -12.53 -4.73
N ASP A 550 16.85 -11.48 -5.48
CA ASP A 550 16.09 -11.10 -6.68
C ASP A 550 16.07 -12.23 -7.72
N GLU A 551 17.14 -12.99 -7.85
CA GLU A 551 17.24 -14.13 -8.76
C GLU A 551 16.37 -15.31 -8.28
N GLU A 552 16.45 -15.65 -6.98
CA GLU A 552 15.63 -16.71 -6.38
C GLU A 552 14.15 -16.37 -6.51
N ARG A 553 13.79 -15.13 -6.17
CA ARG A 553 12.42 -14.63 -6.25
C ARG A 553 11.88 -14.64 -7.68
N SER A 554 12.67 -14.16 -8.64
CA SER A 554 12.25 -14.13 -10.05
C SER A 554 12.00 -15.53 -10.57
N ALA A 555 12.92 -16.46 -10.34
CA ALA A 555 12.79 -17.85 -10.76
C ALA A 555 11.57 -18.54 -10.09
N PHE A 556 11.36 -18.27 -8.81
CA PHE A 556 10.24 -18.83 -8.06
C PHE A 556 8.90 -18.27 -8.57
N LEU A 557 8.75 -16.96 -8.71
CA LEU A 557 7.53 -16.33 -9.18
C LEU A 557 7.22 -16.67 -10.64
N GLU A 558 8.22 -16.72 -11.54
CA GLU A 558 8.01 -17.18 -12.93
C GLU A 558 7.39 -18.58 -12.97
N LYS A 559 7.89 -19.48 -12.11
CA LYS A 559 7.35 -20.84 -12.00
C LYS A 559 5.90 -20.82 -11.54
N ILE A 560 5.58 -20.10 -10.45
CA ILE A 560 4.23 -20.04 -9.88
C ILE A 560 3.25 -19.37 -10.84
N PHE A 561 3.61 -18.22 -11.44
CA PHE A 561 2.74 -17.52 -12.39
C PHE A 561 2.45 -18.34 -13.65
N LYS A 562 3.41 -19.18 -14.09
CA LYS A 562 3.18 -20.12 -15.17
C LYS A 562 2.12 -21.17 -14.80
N PHE A 563 2.10 -21.68 -13.57
CA PHE A 563 1.06 -22.61 -13.10
C PHE A 563 -0.30 -21.92 -12.96
N ALA A 564 -0.33 -20.65 -12.54
CA ALA A 564 -1.53 -19.81 -12.51
C ALA A 564 -2.09 -19.48 -13.93
N GLY A 565 -1.34 -19.81 -15.00
CA GLY A 565 -1.74 -19.49 -16.37
C GLY A 565 -1.49 -18.03 -16.77
N TRP A 566 -0.56 -17.34 -16.09
CA TRP A 566 -0.29 -15.90 -16.27
C TRP A 566 0.97 -15.58 -17.09
#